data_8d5c68e0d8994883870e35a8f93a45e3
#
_entry.id   8d5c68e0d8994883870e35a8f93a45e3
#
_cell.length_a   1.000
_cell.length_b   1.000
_cell.length_c   1.000
_cell.angle_alpha   90.00
_cell.angle_beta   90.00
_cell.angle_gamma   90.00
#
_symmetry.space_group_name_H-M   'P 1'
#
loop_
_entity.id
_entity.type
_entity.pdbx_description
1 polymer ?
#
loop_
_entity_poly.entity_id
_entity_poly.type
_entity_poly.pdbx_seq_one_letter_code
_entity_poly.pdbx_strand_id
1 'polypeptide(L)'
;MKIELPVYRTKLPVNQKTMEFTPLIVKEEKNIAAAKETGGNVDGYNTLMKILEDKTGFKVKSLCETDLIHLMLEFRKKSIGEKFKTSFICPNSNERVQIDVDISDIKLCGDRREGVVQTDDLHIKLSIPNEFSDTLSAIQSIETSKEKIDFNSVSDNEKRDLLESLPVLVNNEVEEAVKSFYQYKYFIDYTSADVKRRIVLSSAEDFFTLLFVM
;
A
#
# COMPACT_ATOMS: atom_id res chain seq x y z
N MET A 1 27.02 15.37 -22.13
CA MET A 1 27.34 13.97 -21.83
C MET A 1 26.09 13.36 -21.17
N LYS A 2 25.50 12.32 -21.75
CA LYS A 2 24.35 11.63 -21.15
C LYS A 2 24.88 10.39 -20.41
N ILE A 3 24.61 10.28 -19.12
CA ILE A 3 24.96 9.09 -18.33
C ILE A 3 23.89 8.05 -18.62
N GLU A 4 24.29 6.86 -19.07
CA GLU A 4 23.37 5.72 -19.19
C GLU A 4 23.12 5.14 -17.80
N LEU A 5 21.84 5.07 -17.41
CA LEU A 5 21.42 4.51 -16.14
C LEU A 5 21.19 3.00 -16.28
N PRO A 6 21.52 2.21 -15.25
CA PRO A 6 21.18 0.79 -15.25
C PRO A 6 19.65 0.58 -15.27
N VAL A 7 19.21 -0.46 -15.95
CA VAL A 7 17.81 -0.88 -15.96
C VAL A 7 17.67 -2.06 -15.01
N TYR A 8 16.77 -1.93 -14.04
CA TYR A 8 16.44 -2.97 -13.08
C TYR A 8 15.09 -3.61 -13.42
N ARG A 9 14.90 -4.83 -12.94
CA ARG A 9 13.65 -5.60 -13.13
C ARG A 9 13.14 -6.07 -11.78
N THR A 10 11.83 -5.99 -11.60
CA THR A 10 11.13 -6.58 -10.47
C THR A 10 9.84 -7.24 -10.94
N LYS A 11 9.41 -8.29 -10.24
CA LYS A 11 8.15 -8.98 -10.51
C LYS A 11 7.14 -8.59 -9.45
N LEU A 12 6.04 -7.99 -9.87
CA LEU A 12 4.95 -7.56 -8.97
C LEU A 12 4.29 -8.78 -8.30
N PRO A 13 4.04 -8.75 -6.98
CA PRO A 13 3.55 -9.92 -6.24
C PRO A 13 2.11 -10.31 -6.60
N VAL A 14 1.25 -9.33 -6.85
CA VAL A 14 -0.18 -9.56 -7.15
C VAL A 14 -0.41 -9.73 -8.64
N ASN A 15 -0.05 -8.74 -9.43
CA ASN A 15 -0.25 -8.74 -10.89
C ASN A 15 0.65 -9.74 -11.63
N GLN A 16 1.77 -10.20 -11.00
CA GLN A 16 2.78 -11.09 -11.59
C GLN A 16 3.50 -10.51 -12.82
N LYS A 17 3.25 -9.26 -13.17
CA LYS A 17 3.90 -8.57 -14.27
C LYS A 17 5.34 -8.22 -13.89
N THR A 18 6.27 -8.42 -14.82
CA THR A 18 7.64 -7.92 -14.67
C THR A 18 7.67 -6.46 -15.08
N MET A 19 8.16 -5.61 -14.17
CA MET A 19 8.37 -4.18 -14.39
C MET A 19 9.85 -3.89 -14.56
N GLU A 20 10.18 -3.07 -15.55
CA GLU A 20 11.51 -2.51 -15.73
C GLU A 20 11.50 -1.05 -15.25
N PHE A 21 12.60 -0.63 -14.62
CA PHE A 21 12.75 0.77 -14.19
C PHE A 21 14.23 1.17 -14.13
N THR A 22 14.49 2.47 -14.27
CA THR A 22 15.80 3.07 -13.96
C THR A 22 15.78 3.72 -12.58
N PRO A 23 16.92 3.80 -11.87
CA PRO A 23 16.96 4.36 -10.53
C PRO A 23 16.66 5.86 -10.52
N LEU A 24 16.33 6.36 -9.34
CA LEU A 24 16.18 7.78 -9.06
C LEU A 24 17.49 8.52 -9.31
N ILE A 25 17.42 9.68 -9.91
CA ILE A 25 18.57 10.59 -10.04
C ILE A 25 18.46 11.76 -9.06
N VAL A 26 19.56 12.40 -8.72
CA VAL A 26 19.60 13.51 -7.75
C VAL A 26 18.62 14.64 -8.04
N LYS A 27 18.36 14.94 -9.31
CA LYS A 27 17.39 15.97 -9.69
C LYS A 27 15.97 15.56 -9.29
N GLU A 28 15.60 14.31 -9.48
CA GLU A 28 14.28 13.79 -9.16
C GLU A 28 14.09 13.69 -7.64
N GLU A 29 15.12 13.27 -6.91
CA GLU A 29 15.14 13.29 -5.45
C GLU A 29 14.88 14.70 -4.90
N LYS A 30 15.59 15.71 -5.43
CA LYS A 30 15.36 17.11 -5.08
C LYS A 30 13.95 17.60 -5.41
N ASN A 31 13.35 17.12 -6.50
CA ASN A 31 11.98 17.47 -6.86
C ASN A 31 10.97 16.91 -5.84
N ILE A 32 11.17 15.66 -5.36
CA ILE A 32 10.33 15.09 -4.31
C ILE A 32 10.46 15.89 -3.01
N ALA A 33 11.71 16.23 -2.60
CA ALA A 33 11.96 17.02 -1.41
C ALA A 33 11.29 18.41 -1.48
N ALA A 34 11.49 19.13 -2.59
CA ALA A 34 10.88 20.44 -2.80
C ALA A 34 9.34 20.38 -2.79
N ALA A 35 8.75 19.35 -3.41
CA ALA A 35 7.30 19.15 -3.37
C ALA A 35 6.79 18.90 -1.95
N LYS A 36 7.53 18.14 -1.13
CA LYS A 36 7.19 17.93 0.29
C LYS A 36 7.29 19.22 1.11
N GLU A 37 8.29 20.05 0.87
CA GLU A 37 8.47 21.33 1.58
C GLU A 37 7.35 22.33 1.28
N THR A 38 6.83 22.33 0.05
CA THR A 38 5.83 23.30 -0.40
C THR A 38 4.39 22.85 -0.18
N GLY A 39 4.08 21.57 -0.42
CA GLY A 39 2.73 21.02 -0.41
C GLY A 39 2.56 19.78 0.50
N GLY A 40 3.58 19.48 1.34
CA GLY A 40 3.51 18.38 2.29
C GLY A 40 3.64 17.00 1.65
N ASN A 41 3.31 15.96 2.44
CA ASN A 41 3.45 14.57 2.00
C ASN A 41 2.64 14.25 0.75
N VAL A 42 1.46 14.86 0.57
CA VAL A 42 0.58 14.60 -0.59
C VAL A 42 1.26 15.00 -1.90
N ASP A 43 1.86 16.20 -1.96
CA ASP A 43 2.54 16.67 -3.16
C ASP A 43 3.84 15.90 -3.43
N GLY A 44 4.57 15.55 -2.36
CA GLY A 44 5.73 14.67 -2.46
C GLY A 44 5.36 13.30 -3.02
N TYR A 45 4.30 12.67 -2.52
CA TYR A 45 3.78 11.40 -3.00
C TYR A 45 3.36 11.47 -4.47
N ASN A 46 2.57 12.49 -4.84
CA ASN A 46 2.16 12.69 -6.23
C ASN A 46 3.36 12.90 -7.18
N THR A 47 4.41 13.56 -6.70
CA THR A 47 5.65 13.76 -7.46
C THR A 47 6.38 12.43 -7.66
N LEU A 48 6.48 11.59 -6.61
CA LEU A 48 7.05 10.24 -6.74
C LEU A 48 6.25 9.39 -7.73
N MET A 49 4.91 9.41 -7.68
CA MET A 49 4.08 8.65 -8.62
C MET A 49 4.37 9.02 -10.06
N LYS A 50 4.49 10.31 -10.39
CA LYS A 50 4.87 10.76 -11.74
C LYS A 50 6.26 10.27 -12.15
N ILE A 51 7.23 10.33 -11.24
CA ILE A 51 8.58 9.83 -11.50
C ILE A 51 8.56 8.31 -11.75
N LEU A 52 7.81 7.55 -10.96
CA LEU A 52 7.66 6.11 -11.17
C LEU A 52 7.00 5.79 -12.52
N GLU A 53 5.98 6.55 -12.93
CA GLU A 53 5.36 6.42 -14.26
C GLU A 53 6.37 6.69 -15.39
N ASP A 54 7.16 7.74 -15.27
CA ASP A 54 8.20 8.10 -16.26
C ASP A 54 9.31 7.01 -16.34
N LYS A 55 9.69 6.44 -15.19
CA LYS A 55 10.75 5.43 -15.08
C LYS A 55 10.33 4.04 -15.56
N THR A 56 9.06 3.70 -15.40
CA THR A 56 8.52 2.38 -15.76
C THR A 56 7.82 2.36 -17.11
N GLY A 57 7.40 3.53 -17.61
CA GLY A 57 6.51 3.65 -18.77
C GLY A 57 5.10 3.10 -18.52
N PHE A 58 4.70 2.96 -17.25
CA PHE A 58 3.45 2.35 -16.84
C PHE A 58 2.65 3.28 -15.90
N LYS A 59 1.32 3.28 -16.05
CA LYS A 59 0.44 4.05 -15.15
C LYS A 59 0.40 3.41 -13.77
N VAL A 60 1.28 3.82 -12.85
CA VAL A 60 1.42 3.22 -11.50
C VAL A 60 0.16 3.37 -10.66
N LYS A 61 -0.68 4.38 -10.91
CA LYS A 61 -2.00 4.55 -10.27
C LYS A 61 -3.01 3.44 -10.59
N SER A 62 -2.74 2.61 -11.62
CA SER A 62 -3.57 1.45 -11.93
C SER A 62 -3.11 0.16 -11.25
N LEU A 63 -2.03 0.21 -10.48
CA LEU A 63 -1.59 -0.90 -9.65
C LEU A 63 -2.43 -0.97 -8.38
N CYS A 64 -2.68 -2.18 -7.89
CA CYS A 64 -3.15 -2.33 -6.52
C CYS A 64 -2.07 -1.87 -5.54
N GLU A 65 -2.49 -1.49 -4.35
CA GLU A 65 -1.60 -0.91 -3.33
C GLU A 65 -0.40 -1.81 -3.01
N THR A 66 -0.61 -3.12 -2.92
CA THR A 66 0.47 -4.09 -2.66
C THR A 66 1.55 -4.07 -3.74
N ASP A 67 1.16 -4.03 -5.02
CA ASP A 67 2.10 -3.95 -6.14
C ASP A 67 2.81 -2.60 -6.18
N LEU A 68 2.11 -1.52 -5.83
CA LEU A 68 2.67 -0.18 -5.74
C LEU A 68 3.72 -0.09 -4.63
N ILE A 69 3.41 -0.59 -3.43
CA ILE A 69 4.37 -0.63 -2.31
C ILE A 69 5.60 -1.46 -2.70
N HIS A 70 5.40 -2.63 -3.33
CA HIS A 70 6.51 -3.44 -3.83
C HIS A 70 7.43 -2.66 -4.77
N LEU A 71 6.84 -1.95 -5.73
CA LEU A 71 7.59 -1.12 -6.68
C LEU A 71 8.36 -0.02 -5.96
N MET A 72 7.75 0.68 -4.99
CA MET A 72 8.42 1.71 -4.19
C MET A 72 9.61 1.14 -3.39
N LEU A 73 9.46 -0.04 -2.78
CA LEU A 73 10.53 -0.71 -2.04
C LEU A 73 11.71 -1.04 -2.96
N GLU A 74 11.46 -1.67 -4.10
CA GLU A 74 12.50 -2.01 -5.06
C GLU A 74 13.15 -0.76 -5.67
N PHE A 75 12.35 0.27 -5.97
CA PHE A 75 12.85 1.54 -6.47
C PHE A 75 13.78 2.22 -5.46
N ARG A 76 13.40 2.27 -4.19
CA ARG A 76 14.22 2.80 -3.10
C ARG A 76 15.54 2.04 -2.94
N LYS A 77 15.47 0.68 -2.92
CA LYS A 77 16.65 -0.18 -2.82
C LYS A 77 17.69 0.11 -3.89
N LYS A 78 17.24 0.24 -5.15
CA LYS A 78 18.13 0.45 -6.30
C LYS A 78 18.59 1.88 -6.49
N SER A 79 17.89 2.85 -5.90
CA SER A 79 18.18 4.28 -6.05
C SER A 79 19.05 4.83 -4.92
N ILE A 80 18.74 4.49 -3.67
CA ILE A 80 19.30 5.14 -2.49
C ILE A 80 19.95 4.12 -1.54
N GLY A 81 19.43 2.88 -1.50
CA GLY A 81 19.93 1.81 -0.65
C GLY A 81 18.87 1.20 0.25
N GLU A 82 19.21 0.09 0.90
CA GLU A 82 18.29 -0.74 1.67
C GLU A 82 18.19 -0.33 3.13
N LYS A 83 19.27 0.24 3.70
CA LYS A 83 19.37 0.60 5.12
C LYS A 83 19.44 2.09 5.30
N PHE A 84 18.66 2.61 6.24
CA PHE A 84 18.66 4.04 6.54
C PHE A 84 18.16 4.32 7.96
N LYS A 85 18.44 5.54 8.44
CA LYS A 85 17.93 6.05 9.70
C LYS A 85 16.83 7.06 9.43
N THR A 86 15.77 7.00 10.19
CA THR A 86 14.72 8.00 10.16
C THR A 86 14.22 8.30 11.57
N SER A 87 13.36 9.30 11.71
CA SER A 87 12.76 9.64 13.00
C SER A 87 11.34 10.12 12.82
N PHE A 88 10.52 9.88 13.82
CA PHE A 88 9.15 10.39 13.90
C PHE A 88 8.85 10.95 15.30
N ILE A 89 7.79 11.72 15.40
CA ILE A 89 7.30 12.21 16.70
C ILE A 89 6.28 11.21 17.22
N CYS A 90 6.52 10.67 18.41
CA CYS A 90 5.56 9.79 19.08
C CYS A 90 4.26 10.57 19.39
N PRO A 91 3.09 10.13 18.89
CA PRO A 91 1.85 10.89 19.08
C PRO A 91 1.38 10.94 20.53
N ASN A 92 1.86 10.03 21.38
CA ASN A 92 1.43 9.95 22.78
C ASN A 92 2.35 10.69 23.75
N SER A 93 3.66 10.76 23.49
CA SER A 93 4.63 11.40 24.38
C SER A 93 5.23 12.69 23.80
N ASN A 94 4.99 12.95 22.51
CA ASN A 94 5.58 14.03 21.73
C ASN A 94 7.12 13.99 21.67
N GLU A 95 7.73 12.85 21.99
CA GLU A 95 9.17 12.64 21.89
C GLU A 95 9.57 12.26 20.48
N ARG A 96 10.78 12.69 20.06
CA ARG A 96 11.37 12.26 18.79
C ARG A 96 12.00 10.88 18.98
N VAL A 97 11.49 9.92 18.24
CA VAL A 97 12.00 8.54 18.20
C VAL A 97 12.83 8.35 16.95
N GLN A 98 14.06 7.86 17.11
CA GLN A 98 14.91 7.46 16.00
C GLN A 98 14.79 5.96 15.77
N ILE A 99 14.72 5.54 14.52
CA ILE A 99 14.66 4.14 14.11
C ILE A 99 15.67 3.86 13.00
N ASP A 100 16.25 2.67 13.06
CA ASP A 100 17.01 2.09 11.96
C ASP A 100 16.07 1.21 11.14
N VAL A 101 16.01 1.45 9.84
CA VAL A 101 15.14 0.71 8.91
C VAL A 101 16.02 -0.11 7.97
N ASP A 102 15.71 -1.40 7.89
CA ASP A 102 16.19 -2.29 6.83
C ASP A 102 14.98 -2.72 5.99
N ILE A 103 15.00 -2.40 4.70
CA ILE A 103 13.90 -2.74 3.79
C ILE A 103 13.66 -4.24 3.73
N SER A 104 14.68 -5.07 3.99
CA SER A 104 14.54 -6.53 4.04
C SER A 104 13.64 -7.03 5.18
N ASP A 105 13.41 -6.21 6.21
CA ASP A 105 12.52 -6.54 7.34
C ASP A 105 11.05 -6.27 7.02
N ILE A 106 10.77 -5.55 5.93
CA ILE A 106 9.40 -5.28 5.46
C ILE A 106 8.86 -6.54 4.81
N LYS A 107 7.79 -7.10 5.36
CA LYS A 107 7.25 -8.39 4.96
C LYS A 107 6.01 -8.26 4.09
N LEU A 108 5.98 -9.04 3.02
CA LEU A 108 4.74 -9.36 2.32
C LEU A 108 4.00 -10.41 3.15
N CYS A 109 2.84 -10.04 3.65
CA CYS A 109 1.95 -10.90 4.43
C CYS A 109 0.79 -11.37 3.55
N GLY A 110 0.08 -12.44 4.02
CA GLY A 110 -1.02 -13.03 3.26
C GLY A 110 -0.54 -14.00 2.17
N ASP A 111 -1.49 -14.73 1.61
CA ASP A 111 -1.24 -15.79 0.64
C ASP A 111 -2.27 -15.83 -0.51
N ARG A 112 -3.23 -14.92 -0.49
CA ARG A 112 -4.38 -14.91 -1.41
C ARG A 112 -4.49 -13.60 -2.19
N ARG A 113 -5.07 -13.70 -3.38
CA ARG A 113 -5.41 -12.56 -4.26
C ARG A 113 -6.90 -12.36 -4.36
N GLU A 114 -7.64 -13.43 -4.20
CA GLU A 114 -9.08 -13.49 -4.32
C GLU A 114 -9.63 -14.32 -3.17
N GLY A 115 -10.86 -14.09 -2.79
CA GLY A 115 -11.58 -14.81 -1.77
C GLY A 115 -13.05 -14.94 -2.13
N VAL A 116 -13.69 -15.88 -1.47
CA VAL A 116 -15.14 -16.07 -1.55
C VAL A 116 -15.63 -16.35 -0.13
N VAL A 117 -16.64 -15.61 0.28
CA VAL A 117 -17.43 -15.91 1.46
C VAL A 117 -18.79 -16.43 0.98
N GLN A 118 -19.16 -17.61 1.41
CA GLN A 118 -20.38 -18.27 0.96
C GLN A 118 -21.18 -18.81 2.13
N THR A 119 -22.45 -18.47 2.14
CA THR A 119 -23.48 -19.06 3.00
C THR A 119 -24.57 -19.69 2.13
N ASP A 120 -25.62 -20.27 2.74
CA ASP A 120 -26.70 -20.89 2.00
C ASP A 120 -27.42 -19.92 1.03
N ASP A 121 -27.50 -18.64 1.42
CA ASP A 121 -28.27 -17.62 0.68
C ASP A 121 -27.39 -16.50 0.08
N LEU A 122 -26.09 -16.51 0.33
CA LEU A 122 -25.22 -15.38 -0.02
C LEU A 122 -23.86 -15.86 -0.53
N HIS A 123 -23.41 -15.27 -1.63
CA HIS A 123 -22.11 -15.52 -2.23
C HIS A 123 -21.40 -14.19 -2.48
N ILE A 124 -20.33 -13.90 -1.73
CA ILE A 124 -19.56 -12.66 -1.81
C ILE A 124 -18.21 -12.96 -2.45
N LYS A 125 -17.94 -12.33 -3.59
CA LYS A 125 -16.63 -12.39 -4.24
C LYS A 125 -15.76 -11.23 -3.78
N LEU A 126 -14.52 -11.56 -3.41
CA LEU A 126 -13.54 -10.62 -2.90
C LEU A 126 -12.26 -10.67 -3.78
N SER A 127 -11.61 -9.54 -3.93
CA SER A 127 -10.27 -9.47 -4.52
C SER A 127 -9.43 -8.40 -3.82
N ILE A 128 -8.11 -8.42 -4.07
CA ILE A 128 -7.23 -7.37 -3.56
C ILE A 128 -7.70 -6.02 -4.09
N PRO A 129 -7.99 -5.05 -3.21
CA PRO A 129 -8.43 -3.72 -3.61
C PRO A 129 -7.28 -2.89 -4.20
N ASN A 130 -7.63 -1.83 -4.92
CA ASN A 130 -6.63 -0.85 -5.35
C ASN A 130 -6.03 -0.11 -4.15
N GLU A 131 -6.83 0.14 -3.12
CA GLU A 131 -6.41 0.74 -1.85
C GLU A 131 -7.05 -0.06 -0.70
N PHE A 132 -6.26 -0.40 0.33
CA PHE A 132 -6.76 -1.07 1.54
C PHE A 132 -7.35 -0.06 2.53
N SER A 133 -8.23 0.82 2.06
CA SER A 133 -8.86 1.84 2.89
C SER A 133 -9.91 1.25 3.84
N ASP A 134 -10.68 0.29 3.35
CA ASP A 134 -11.71 -0.42 4.10
C ASP A 134 -12.05 -1.79 3.47
N THR A 135 -12.87 -2.57 4.16
CA THR A 135 -13.33 -3.88 3.69
C THR A 135 -14.18 -3.79 2.42
N LEU A 136 -14.91 -2.66 2.24
CA LEU A 136 -15.76 -2.40 1.07
C LEU A 136 -14.98 -2.45 -0.23
N SER A 137 -13.76 -1.90 -0.22
CA SER A 137 -12.91 -1.83 -1.41
C SER A 137 -12.50 -3.19 -1.96
N ALA A 138 -12.54 -4.24 -1.13
CA ALA A 138 -12.22 -5.60 -1.52
C ALA A 138 -13.40 -6.38 -2.13
N ILE A 139 -14.63 -5.93 -1.92
CA ILE A 139 -15.81 -6.63 -2.43
C ILE A 139 -16.00 -6.34 -3.92
N GLN A 140 -16.09 -7.40 -4.72
CA GLN A 140 -16.32 -7.29 -6.16
C GLN A 140 -17.81 -7.45 -6.49
N SER A 141 -18.47 -8.43 -5.86
CA SER A 141 -19.91 -8.67 -6.06
C SER A 141 -20.52 -9.38 -4.88
N ILE A 142 -21.80 -9.13 -4.68
CA ILE A 142 -22.67 -9.87 -3.76
C ILE A 142 -23.77 -10.53 -4.60
N GLU A 143 -23.94 -11.84 -4.47
CA GLU A 143 -24.95 -12.62 -5.16
C GLU A 143 -25.82 -13.33 -4.15
N THR A 144 -27.13 -13.16 -4.30
CA THR A 144 -28.17 -13.82 -3.52
C THR A 144 -28.98 -14.77 -4.42
N SER A 145 -29.92 -15.53 -3.86
CA SER A 145 -30.84 -16.35 -4.64
C SER A 145 -31.73 -15.56 -5.62
N LYS A 146 -31.83 -14.25 -5.45
CA LYS A 146 -32.74 -13.37 -6.21
C LYS A 146 -32.01 -12.44 -7.18
N GLU A 147 -30.81 -11.98 -6.83
CA GLU A 147 -30.09 -10.96 -7.58
C GLU A 147 -28.58 -11.06 -7.40
N LYS A 148 -27.86 -10.45 -8.35
CA LYS A 148 -26.42 -10.26 -8.27
C LYS A 148 -26.12 -8.77 -8.40
N ILE A 149 -25.40 -8.24 -7.42
CA ILE A 149 -24.97 -6.84 -7.35
C ILE A 149 -23.47 -6.79 -7.63
N ASP A 150 -23.11 -6.08 -8.70
CA ASP A 150 -21.70 -5.74 -8.99
C ASP A 150 -21.35 -4.45 -8.24
N PHE A 151 -20.39 -4.54 -7.32
CA PHE A 151 -19.95 -3.40 -6.50
C PHE A 151 -19.32 -2.26 -7.30
N ASN A 152 -18.84 -2.53 -8.52
CA ASN A 152 -18.36 -1.47 -9.39
C ASN A 152 -19.49 -0.62 -10.01
N SER A 153 -20.71 -1.11 -9.96
CA SER A 153 -21.89 -0.45 -10.56
C SER A 153 -22.73 0.34 -9.56
N VAL A 154 -22.46 0.26 -8.25
CA VAL A 154 -23.21 0.94 -7.19
C VAL A 154 -22.40 2.05 -6.54
N SER A 155 -23.10 3.05 -6.01
CA SER A 155 -22.46 4.18 -5.30
C SER A 155 -21.87 3.74 -3.96
N ASP A 156 -20.93 4.53 -3.43
CA ASP A 156 -20.26 4.21 -2.14
C ASP A 156 -21.26 4.22 -0.95
N ASN A 157 -22.33 5.02 -1.02
CA ASN A 157 -23.36 4.99 -0.01
C ASN A 157 -24.16 3.67 -0.06
N GLU A 158 -24.56 3.24 -1.26
CA GLU A 158 -25.25 1.95 -1.45
C GLU A 158 -24.36 0.76 -1.03
N LYS A 159 -23.06 0.82 -1.29
CA LYS A 159 -22.11 -0.20 -0.81
C LYS A 159 -22.10 -0.29 0.71
N ARG A 160 -22.09 0.85 1.40
CA ARG A 160 -22.14 0.90 2.88
C ARG A 160 -23.44 0.33 3.41
N ASP A 161 -24.57 0.76 2.86
CA ASP A 161 -25.90 0.27 3.25
C ASP A 161 -26.00 -1.25 3.07
N LEU A 162 -25.46 -1.77 1.98
CA LEU A 162 -25.40 -3.21 1.71
C LEU A 162 -24.53 -3.94 2.76
N LEU A 163 -23.37 -3.41 3.09
CA LEU A 163 -22.47 -4.01 4.08
C LEU A 163 -23.08 -3.99 5.48
N GLU A 164 -23.71 -2.87 5.87
CA GLU A 164 -24.40 -2.74 7.15
C GLU A 164 -25.61 -3.67 7.26
N SER A 165 -26.18 -4.11 6.14
CA SER A 165 -27.26 -5.09 6.09
C SER A 165 -26.82 -6.54 6.19
N LEU A 166 -25.49 -6.81 6.08
CA LEU A 166 -24.97 -8.17 6.20
C LEU A 166 -25.08 -8.68 7.65
N PRO A 167 -25.35 -10.00 7.83
CA PRO A 167 -25.21 -10.60 9.14
C PRO A 167 -23.80 -10.43 9.70
N VAL A 168 -23.70 -10.16 11.01
CA VAL A 168 -22.40 -9.90 11.67
C VAL A 168 -21.39 -11.03 11.42
N LEU A 169 -21.84 -12.29 11.43
CA LEU A 169 -20.97 -13.44 11.15
C LEU A 169 -20.39 -13.38 9.74
N VAL A 170 -21.20 -13.03 8.75
CA VAL A 170 -20.76 -12.89 7.35
C VAL A 170 -19.76 -11.74 7.21
N ASN A 171 -20.03 -10.61 7.85
CA ASN A 171 -19.09 -9.49 7.84
C ASN A 171 -17.74 -9.88 8.46
N ASN A 172 -17.73 -10.61 9.57
CA ASN A 172 -16.49 -11.11 10.19
C ASN A 172 -15.72 -12.05 9.25
N GLU A 173 -16.41 -12.93 8.52
CA GLU A 173 -15.75 -13.81 7.53
C GLU A 173 -15.17 -13.01 6.36
N VAL A 174 -15.85 -11.96 5.91
CA VAL A 174 -15.32 -11.04 4.89
C VAL A 174 -14.07 -10.36 5.39
N GLU A 175 -14.05 -9.82 6.62
CA GLU A 175 -12.88 -9.18 7.21
C GLU A 175 -11.69 -10.16 7.34
N GLU A 176 -11.93 -11.39 7.78
CA GLU A 176 -10.87 -12.41 7.88
C GLU A 176 -10.33 -12.81 6.51
N ALA A 177 -11.21 -12.92 5.50
CA ALA A 177 -10.79 -13.17 4.13
C ALA A 177 -9.91 -12.03 3.58
N VAL A 178 -10.27 -10.77 3.81
CA VAL A 178 -9.49 -9.60 3.41
C VAL A 178 -8.14 -9.55 4.11
N LYS A 179 -8.07 -9.91 5.41
CA LYS A 179 -6.80 -10.01 6.15
C LYS A 179 -5.83 -11.04 5.58
N SER A 180 -6.34 -12.07 4.86
CA SER A 180 -5.52 -13.09 4.21
C SER A 180 -4.92 -12.66 2.88
N PHE A 181 -5.32 -11.53 2.32
CA PHE A 181 -4.81 -11.04 1.05
C PHE A 181 -3.36 -10.56 1.15
N TYR A 182 -2.65 -10.64 0.03
CA TYR A 182 -1.29 -10.08 -0.07
C TYR A 182 -1.28 -8.61 0.28
N GLN A 183 -0.53 -8.24 1.32
CA GLN A 183 -0.32 -6.86 1.76
C GLN A 183 1.07 -6.72 2.39
N TYR A 184 1.70 -5.58 2.20
CA TYR A 184 2.92 -5.27 2.92
C TYR A 184 2.59 -4.75 4.32
N LYS A 185 3.36 -5.25 5.32
CA LYS A 185 3.30 -4.74 6.69
C LYS A 185 4.71 -4.54 7.22
N TYR A 186 4.92 -3.44 7.90
CA TYR A 186 6.13 -3.17 8.64
C TYR A 186 5.79 -2.81 10.08
N PHE A 187 6.36 -3.55 11.01
CA PHE A 187 6.13 -3.36 12.43
C PHE A 187 7.34 -2.65 13.04
N ILE A 188 7.09 -1.47 13.59
CA ILE A 188 8.10 -0.67 14.27
C ILE A 188 7.84 -0.74 15.76
N ASP A 189 8.66 -1.53 16.47
CA ASP A 189 8.66 -1.57 17.92
C ASP A 189 9.62 -0.49 18.46
N TYR A 190 9.16 0.34 19.38
CA TYR A 190 9.94 1.42 19.97
C TYR A 190 9.56 1.66 21.42
N THR A 191 10.43 2.36 22.15
CA THR A 191 10.16 2.81 23.52
C THR A 191 10.10 4.32 23.54
N SER A 192 9.09 4.89 24.18
CA SER A 192 8.93 6.32 24.37
C SER A 192 8.26 6.57 25.73
N ALA A 193 8.84 7.48 26.54
CA ALA A 193 8.45 7.72 27.93
C ALA A 193 8.38 6.41 28.74
N ASP A 194 9.40 5.53 28.63
CA ASP A 194 9.53 4.22 29.29
C ASP A 194 8.41 3.20 28.96
N VAL A 195 7.57 3.49 27.95
CA VAL A 195 6.50 2.60 27.48
C VAL A 195 6.86 1.98 26.15
N LYS A 196 6.79 0.64 26.06
CA LYS A 196 6.93 -0.08 24.78
C LYS A 196 5.69 0.15 23.92
N ARG A 197 5.91 0.49 22.68
CA ARG A 197 4.87 0.82 21.70
C ARG A 197 5.15 0.15 20.36
N ARG A 198 4.12 0.01 19.54
CA ARG A 198 4.22 -0.51 18.18
C ARG A 198 3.45 0.38 17.22
N ILE A 199 4.06 0.68 16.08
CA ILE A 199 3.39 1.25 14.91
C ILE A 199 3.36 0.17 13.83
N VAL A 200 2.26 0.10 13.09
CA VAL A 200 2.12 -0.77 11.91
C VAL A 200 1.94 0.14 10.70
N LEU A 201 2.84 0.02 9.74
CA LEU A 201 2.74 0.68 8.45
C LEU A 201 2.20 -0.32 7.45
N SER A 202 1.16 0.05 6.71
CA SER A 202 0.49 -0.84 5.76
C SER A 202 -0.03 -0.16 4.50
N SER A 203 -0.18 1.16 4.49
CA SER A 203 -0.63 1.92 3.33
C SER A 203 0.54 2.41 2.46
N ALA A 204 0.27 2.67 1.18
CA ALA A 204 1.25 3.24 0.27
C ALA A 204 1.76 4.62 0.75
N GLU A 205 0.93 5.42 1.40
CA GLU A 205 1.32 6.71 1.98
C GLU A 205 2.24 6.56 3.19
N ASP A 206 1.99 5.55 4.06
CA ASP A 206 2.88 5.22 5.16
C ASP A 206 4.27 4.84 4.64
N PHE A 207 4.32 3.95 3.63
CA PHE A 207 5.58 3.54 3.02
C PHE A 207 6.26 4.68 2.28
N PHE A 208 5.53 5.55 1.59
CA PHE A 208 6.13 6.75 1.01
C PHE A 208 6.77 7.61 2.09
N THR A 209 6.06 7.87 3.18
CA THR A 209 6.56 8.67 4.30
C THR A 209 7.81 8.04 4.92
N LEU A 210 7.83 6.72 5.10
CA LEU A 210 8.98 6.00 5.63
C LEU A 210 10.19 6.04 4.67
N LEU A 211 9.97 5.69 3.40
CA LEU A 211 11.04 5.40 2.44
C LEU A 211 11.68 6.66 1.82
N PHE A 212 10.92 7.75 1.72
CA PHE A 212 11.34 8.99 1.06
C PHE A 212 11.38 10.19 2.03
N VAL A 213 11.71 9.91 3.30
CA VAL A 213 12.13 10.94 4.26
C VAL A 213 13.50 11.42 3.85
N MET A 214 13.56 12.64 3.36
CA MET A 214 14.78 13.34 2.99
C MET A 214 14.95 14.54 3.89
#